data_4b3e53cfdcaa080318171a29b4ac001a
#
_entry.id   4b3e53cfdcaa080318171a29b4ac001a
#
_cell.length_a   1.000
_cell.length_b   1.000
_cell.length_c   1.000
_cell.angle_alpha   90.00
_cell.angle_beta   90.00
_cell.angle_gamma   90.00
#
_symmetry.space_group_name_H-M   'P 1'
#
loop_
_entity.id
_entity.type
_entity.pdbx_description
1 polymer ?
#
loop_
_entity_poly.entity_id
_entity_poly.type
_entity_poly.pdbx_seq_one_letter_code
_entity_poly.pdbx_strand_id
1 'polypeptide(L)'
;QVASDEGTYTLTSEVWFDATIEQVFEVYKYWEYATKFSSAIVEARDLEPDEFGRAQFYIRNRGCVLFFCQSFERQGYVESESNVVLRAFANPETSDFYHCNESWQFSVQNGGTVVTYDLSMRPKFWIPPAIGPYLLKRKLKKNGGQAVDRIELIAQAIDHE
;
A
#
# COMPACT_ATOMS: atom_id res chain seq x y z
N GLN A 1 -8.63 -7.47 -8.17
CA GLN A 1 -9.20 -6.90 -9.42
C GLN A 1 -8.64 -5.51 -9.64
N VAL A 2 -8.29 -5.16 -10.88
CA VAL A 2 -7.81 -3.83 -11.28
C VAL A 2 -8.75 -3.28 -12.35
N ALA A 3 -9.22 -2.04 -12.17
CA ALA A 3 -10.02 -1.31 -13.13
C ALA A 3 -9.46 0.10 -13.33
N SER A 4 -9.78 0.74 -14.46
CA SER A 4 -9.45 2.13 -14.72
C SER A 4 -10.61 2.84 -15.41
N ASP A 5 -10.90 4.05 -15.00
CA ASP A 5 -11.91 4.93 -15.58
C ASP A 5 -11.43 6.38 -15.51
N GLU A 6 -11.44 7.07 -16.67
CA GLU A 6 -11.05 8.49 -16.82
C GLU A 6 -9.75 8.90 -16.07
N GLY A 7 -8.72 8.03 -16.09
CA GLY A 7 -7.44 8.29 -15.42
C GLY A 7 -7.42 7.97 -13.93
N THR A 8 -8.52 7.48 -13.37
CA THR A 8 -8.58 6.91 -12.02
C THR A 8 -8.37 5.41 -12.09
N TYR A 9 -7.47 4.89 -11.28
CA TYR A 9 -7.17 3.47 -11.16
C TYR A 9 -7.68 2.94 -9.84
N THR A 10 -8.35 1.79 -9.88
CA THR A 10 -8.82 1.09 -8.67
C THR A 10 -8.25 -0.32 -8.62
N LEU A 11 -7.88 -0.77 -7.44
CA LEU A 11 -7.40 -2.11 -7.18
C LEU A 11 -8.09 -2.65 -5.93
N THR A 12 -8.60 -3.86 -6.01
CA THR A 12 -9.06 -4.65 -4.86
C THR A 12 -8.31 -5.97 -4.83
N SER A 13 -7.78 -6.34 -3.68
CA SER A 13 -7.13 -7.62 -3.44
C SER A 13 -7.49 -8.17 -2.07
N GLU A 14 -7.42 -9.49 -1.94
CA GLU A 14 -7.61 -10.21 -0.68
C GLU A 14 -6.47 -11.20 -0.52
N VAL A 15 -5.87 -11.23 0.66
CA VAL A 15 -4.73 -12.10 0.98
C VAL A 15 -4.92 -12.69 2.36
N TRP A 16 -4.64 -13.98 2.48
CA TRP A 16 -4.55 -14.68 3.75
C TRP A 16 -3.09 -14.79 4.21
N PHE A 17 -2.84 -14.56 5.49
CA PHE A 17 -1.54 -14.69 6.15
C PHE A 17 -1.61 -15.71 7.28
N ASP A 18 -0.60 -16.57 7.37
CA ASP A 18 -0.39 -17.48 8.51
C ASP A 18 0.27 -16.71 9.68
N ALA A 19 -0.46 -15.76 10.22
CA ALA A 19 -0.04 -14.93 11.35
C ALA A 19 -1.29 -14.35 12.06
N THR A 20 -1.12 -13.93 13.31
CA THR A 20 -2.22 -13.32 14.07
C THR A 20 -2.59 -11.94 13.53
N ILE A 21 -3.80 -11.48 13.81
CA ILE A 21 -4.28 -10.17 13.36
C ILE A 21 -3.40 -9.04 13.93
N GLU A 22 -2.94 -9.17 15.16
CA GLU A 22 -2.05 -8.21 15.82
C GLU A 22 -0.71 -8.13 15.10
N GLN A 23 -0.10 -9.27 14.77
CA GLN A 23 1.16 -9.33 14.03
C GLN A 23 1.05 -8.70 12.65
N VAL A 24 0.01 -9.08 11.89
CA VAL A 24 -0.20 -8.54 10.54
C VAL A 24 -0.53 -7.05 10.59
N PHE A 25 -1.40 -6.64 11.50
CA PHE A 25 -1.76 -5.22 11.67
C PHE A 25 -0.53 -4.34 11.97
N GLU A 26 0.36 -4.80 12.84
CA GLU A 26 1.57 -4.06 13.21
C GLU A 26 2.50 -3.83 12.00
N VAL A 27 2.66 -4.84 11.14
CA VAL A 27 3.46 -4.71 9.91
C VAL A 27 2.89 -3.64 8.97
N TYR A 28 1.57 -3.55 8.86
CA TYR A 28 0.92 -2.54 8.01
C TYR A 28 0.85 -1.16 8.65
N LYS A 29 0.83 -1.09 9.98
CA LYS A 29 0.73 0.17 10.72
C LYS A 29 1.97 1.05 10.57
N TYR A 30 3.17 0.44 10.53
CA TYR A 30 4.44 1.16 10.44
C TYR A 30 4.98 1.17 9.02
N TRP A 31 5.02 2.35 8.43
CA TRP A 31 5.44 2.54 7.03
C TRP A 31 6.92 2.22 6.78
N GLU A 32 7.75 2.25 7.80
CA GLU A 32 9.15 1.85 7.70
C GLU A 32 9.37 0.40 7.24
N TYR A 33 8.37 -0.49 7.46
CA TYR A 33 8.43 -1.86 6.93
C TYR A 33 8.20 -1.93 5.42
N ALA A 34 7.59 -0.92 4.82
CA ALA A 34 7.14 -0.98 3.43
C ALA A 34 8.28 -1.21 2.42
N THR A 35 9.48 -0.69 2.69
CA THR A 35 10.66 -0.92 1.84
C THR A 35 11.09 -2.38 1.82
N LYS A 36 10.70 -3.18 2.80
CA LYS A 36 10.98 -4.62 2.89
C LYS A 36 10.01 -5.45 2.05
N PHE A 37 8.84 -4.90 1.71
CA PHE A 37 7.81 -5.63 0.96
C PHE A 37 8.08 -5.67 -0.54
N SER A 38 8.56 -4.57 -1.11
CA SER A 38 8.72 -4.44 -2.55
C SER A 38 9.93 -3.58 -2.91
N SER A 39 10.69 -4.04 -3.90
CA SER A 39 11.79 -3.25 -4.48
C SER A 39 11.31 -1.99 -5.23
N ALA A 40 10.03 -1.87 -5.50
CA ALA A 40 9.43 -0.67 -6.07
C ALA A 40 9.28 0.46 -5.04
N ILE A 41 9.34 0.13 -3.74
CA ILE A 41 9.31 1.11 -2.65
C ILE A 41 10.76 1.42 -2.28
N VAL A 42 11.25 2.58 -2.68
CA VAL A 42 12.65 2.96 -2.47
C VAL A 42 12.88 3.72 -1.19
N GLU A 43 11.84 4.34 -0.65
CA GLU A 43 11.86 5.01 0.65
C GLU A 43 10.46 4.97 1.27
N ALA A 44 10.39 4.72 2.56
CA ALA A 44 9.16 4.82 3.34
C ALA A 44 9.52 5.16 4.79
N ARG A 45 8.76 6.04 5.40
CA ARG A 45 8.95 6.43 6.79
C ARG A 45 7.67 6.95 7.42
N ASP A 46 7.58 6.75 8.71
CA ASP A 46 6.60 7.40 9.56
C ASP A 46 7.05 8.84 9.83
N LEU A 47 6.13 9.79 9.82
CA LEU A 47 6.38 11.20 10.11
C LEU A 47 5.72 11.57 11.44
N GLU A 48 6.11 12.73 11.97
CA GLU A 48 5.46 13.31 13.14
C GLU A 48 3.95 13.50 12.88
N PRO A 49 3.09 13.27 13.89
CA PRO A 49 1.66 13.49 13.76
C PRO A 49 1.35 14.93 13.29
N ASP A 50 0.25 15.08 12.57
CA ASP A 50 -0.22 16.40 12.13
C ASP A 50 -0.85 17.19 13.30
N GLU A 51 -1.30 18.42 12.99
CA GLU A 51 -1.95 19.32 13.96
C GLU A 51 -3.23 18.74 14.58
N PHE A 52 -3.82 17.73 13.96
CA PHE A 52 -4.99 16.99 14.46
C PHE A 52 -4.62 15.71 15.20
N GLY A 53 -3.33 15.43 15.39
CA GLY A 53 -2.83 14.23 16.04
C GLY A 53 -2.91 12.96 15.18
N ARG A 54 -3.13 13.08 13.87
CA ARG A 54 -3.16 11.94 12.96
C ARG A 54 -1.75 11.52 12.58
N ALA A 55 -1.48 10.20 12.61
CA ALA A 55 -0.23 9.65 12.12
C ALA A 55 -0.01 10.03 10.65
N GLN A 56 1.20 10.42 10.29
CA GLN A 56 1.55 10.78 8.93
C GLN A 56 2.58 9.82 8.35
N PHE A 57 2.60 9.71 7.03
CA PHE A 57 3.55 8.88 6.30
C PHE A 57 4.15 9.62 5.10
N TYR A 58 5.33 9.16 4.70
CA TYR A 58 5.97 9.49 3.44
C TYR A 58 6.40 8.19 2.74
N ILE A 59 6.14 8.08 1.46
CA ILE A 59 6.58 6.95 0.64
C ILE A 59 7.00 7.42 -0.74
N ARG A 60 8.15 6.90 -1.20
CA ARG A 60 8.62 7.10 -2.57
C ARG A 60 8.74 5.77 -3.28
N ASN A 61 8.08 5.69 -4.40
CA ASN A 61 8.07 4.53 -5.28
C ASN A 61 8.88 4.81 -6.54
N ARG A 62 9.46 3.76 -7.10
CA ARG A 62 10.06 3.78 -8.44
C ARG A 62 9.51 2.62 -9.24
N GLY A 63 8.89 2.93 -10.35
CA GLY A 63 8.34 1.95 -11.28
C GLY A 63 8.97 2.08 -12.65
N CYS A 64 9.35 0.95 -13.26
CA CYS A 64 9.81 0.90 -14.65
C CYS A 64 8.87 0.00 -15.46
N VAL A 65 8.50 0.49 -16.65
CA VAL A 65 7.74 -0.24 -17.64
C VAL A 65 8.50 -0.15 -18.95
N LEU A 66 9.07 -1.27 -19.39
CA LEU A 66 9.99 -1.29 -20.53
C LEU A 66 11.17 -0.30 -20.31
N PHE A 67 11.29 0.73 -21.15
CA PHE A 67 12.33 1.76 -21.07
C PHE A 67 11.92 2.98 -20.25
N PHE A 68 10.66 3.03 -19.79
CA PHE A 68 10.12 4.16 -19.07
C PHE A 68 10.14 3.88 -17.57
N CYS A 69 10.93 4.64 -16.82
CA CYS A 69 10.99 4.60 -15.37
C CYS A 69 10.43 5.91 -14.80
N GLN A 70 9.54 5.79 -13.83
CA GLN A 70 8.94 6.92 -13.12
C GLN A 70 9.16 6.74 -11.63
N SER A 71 9.63 7.78 -10.98
CA SER A 71 9.57 7.92 -9.51
C SER A 71 8.40 8.81 -9.15
N PHE A 72 7.71 8.46 -8.06
CA PHE A 72 6.59 9.25 -7.56
C PHE A 72 6.54 9.16 -6.04
N GLU A 73 6.03 10.23 -5.44
CA GLU A 73 5.99 10.41 -3.99
C GLU A 73 4.55 10.55 -3.51
N ARG A 74 4.33 10.07 -2.29
CA ARG A 74 3.08 10.28 -1.55
C ARG A 74 3.42 10.65 -0.11
N GLN A 75 2.76 11.67 0.36
CA GLN A 75 2.74 12.05 1.77
C GLN A 75 1.30 12.30 2.18
N GLY A 76 0.94 11.90 3.38
CA GLY A 76 -0.41 12.05 3.87
C GLY A 76 -0.57 11.56 5.28
N TYR A 77 -1.79 11.22 5.66
CA TYR A 77 -2.14 10.77 7.00
C TYR A 77 -2.81 9.40 6.99
N VAL A 78 -2.76 8.75 8.14
CA VAL A 78 -3.35 7.43 8.37
C VAL A 78 -4.40 7.52 9.48
N GLU A 79 -5.52 6.87 9.25
CA GLU A 79 -6.55 6.63 10.27
C GLU A 79 -6.59 5.14 10.58
N SER A 80 -6.72 4.78 11.85
CA SER A 80 -6.85 3.40 12.29
C SER A 80 -8.08 3.23 13.18
N GLU A 81 -8.74 2.09 13.03
CA GLU A 81 -9.90 1.73 13.81
C GLU A 81 -9.73 0.33 14.42
N SER A 82 -9.55 0.27 15.75
CA SER A 82 -9.57 -0.94 16.58
C SER A 82 -8.76 -2.14 16.06
N ASN A 83 -7.60 -1.90 15.44
CA ASN A 83 -6.74 -2.93 14.81
C ASN A 83 -7.42 -3.78 13.72
N VAL A 84 -8.54 -3.31 13.19
CA VAL A 84 -9.30 -4.01 12.15
C VAL A 84 -9.38 -3.25 10.83
N VAL A 85 -9.12 -1.93 10.85
CA VAL A 85 -9.10 -1.09 9.65
C VAL A 85 -7.96 -0.09 9.72
N LEU A 86 -7.23 0.02 8.63
CA LEU A 86 -6.30 1.13 8.33
C LEU A 86 -6.77 1.83 7.07
N ARG A 87 -6.71 3.16 7.06
CA ARG A 87 -6.95 3.99 5.87
C ARG A 87 -5.83 4.99 5.73
N ALA A 88 -5.30 5.12 4.53
CA ALA A 88 -4.27 6.10 4.21
C ALA A 88 -4.77 7.06 3.11
N PHE A 89 -4.55 8.34 3.32
CA PHE A 89 -4.99 9.39 2.41
C PHE A 89 -3.79 10.25 2.04
N ALA A 90 -3.43 10.27 0.75
CA ALA A 90 -2.39 11.15 0.26
C ALA A 90 -2.86 12.60 0.21
N ASN A 91 -2.02 13.52 0.69
CA ASN A 91 -2.25 14.95 0.51
C ASN A 91 -1.88 15.32 -0.94
N PRO A 92 -2.82 15.83 -1.76
CA PRO A 92 -2.53 16.18 -3.13
C PRO A 92 -1.53 17.33 -3.29
N GLU A 93 -1.35 18.19 -2.29
CA GLU A 93 -0.38 19.30 -2.35
C GLU A 93 1.07 18.81 -2.23
N THR A 94 1.29 17.69 -1.53
CA THR A 94 2.62 17.11 -1.27
C THR A 94 2.81 15.72 -1.90
N SER A 95 1.98 15.38 -2.89
CA SER A 95 1.99 14.08 -3.56
C SER A 95 1.89 14.23 -5.07
N ASP A 96 2.38 13.23 -5.80
CA ASP A 96 2.28 13.14 -7.27
C ASP A 96 0.92 12.59 -7.73
N PHE A 97 -0.09 12.71 -6.89
CA PHE A 97 -1.45 12.24 -7.13
C PHE A 97 -2.46 13.33 -6.84
N TYR A 98 -3.52 13.42 -7.66
CA TYR A 98 -4.72 14.21 -7.35
C TYR A 98 -5.48 13.61 -6.18
N HIS A 99 -5.52 12.28 -6.11
CA HIS A 99 -5.88 11.51 -4.93
C HIS A 99 -5.16 10.15 -4.95
N CYS A 100 -4.89 9.61 -3.78
CA CYS A 100 -4.48 8.23 -3.58
C CYS A 100 -4.95 7.80 -2.20
N ASN A 101 -6.03 7.02 -2.19
CA ASN A 101 -6.68 6.54 -0.99
C ASN A 101 -6.53 5.02 -0.92
N GLU A 102 -6.07 4.54 0.20
CA GLU A 102 -5.87 3.11 0.47
C GLU A 102 -6.66 2.71 1.71
N SER A 103 -7.19 1.50 1.70
CA SER A 103 -7.88 0.90 2.84
C SER A 103 -7.47 -0.55 3.00
N TRP A 104 -7.15 -0.95 4.21
CA TRP A 104 -6.89 -2.33 4.61
C TRP A 104 -7.88 -2.73 5.69
N GLN A 105 -8.58 -3.83 5.47
CA GLN A 105 -9.49 -4.44 6.44
C GLN A 105 -8.91 -5.78 6.87
N PHE A 106 -8.80 -5.98 8.18
CA PHE A 106 -8.21 -7.16 8.78
C PHE A 106 -9.30 -8.00 9.45
N SER A 107 -9.30 -9.30 9.18
CA SER A 107 -10.23 -10.24 9.79
C SER A 107 -9.57 -11.58 10.07
N VAL A 108 -9.94 -12.21 11.19
CA VAL A 108 -9.48 -13.55 11.53
C VAL A 108 -10.23 -14.58 10.68
N GLN A 109 -9.52 -15.45 10.00
CA GLN A 109 -10.08 -16.52 9.19
C GLN A 109 -9.16 -17.73 9.14
N ASN A 110 -9.71 -18.91 9.38
CA ASN A 110 -8.99 -20.20 9.30
C ASN A 110 -7.67 -20.24 10.11
N GLY A 111 -7.66 -19.65 11.30
CA GLY A 111 -6.50 -19.62 12.18
C GLY A 111 -5.43 -18.59 11.82
N GLY A 112 -5.62 -17.81 10.77
CA GLY A 112 -4.75 -16.74 10.34
C GLY A 112 -5.54 -15.44 10.14
N THR A 113 -4.97 -14.53 9.36
CA THR A 113 -5.54 -13.21 9.09
C THR A 113 -5.76 -13.00 7.60
N VAL A 114 -6.97 -12.61 7.24
CA VAL A 114 -7.30 -12.10 5.91
C VAL A 114 -7.19 -10.59 5.91
N VAL A 115 -6.48 -10.06 4.92
CA VAL A 115 -6.39 -8.62 4.65
C VAL A 115 -7.06 -8.34 3.31
N THR A 116 -8.12 -7.54 3.35
CA THR A 116 -8.75 -6.98 2.14
C THR A 116 -8.19 -5.59 1.91
N TYR A 117 -7.62 -5.37 0.74
CA TYR A 117 -6.99 -4.13 0.33
C TYR A 117 -7.74 -3.47 -0.81
N ASP A 118 -8.08 -2.22 -0.63
CA ASP A 118 -8.69 -1.37 -1.65
C ASP A 118 -7.84 -0.13 -1.88
N LEU A 119 -7.56 0.16 -3.16
CA LEU A 119 -6.84 1.34 -3.61
C LEU A 119 -7.68 2.09 -4.64
N SER A 120 -7.73 3.41 -4.50
CA SER A 120 -8.20 4.32 -5.54
C SER A 120 -7.16 5.42 -5.72
N MET A 121 -6.66 5.61 -6.93
CA MET A 121 -5.65 6.62 -7.21
C MET A 121 -5.85 7.31 -8.55
N ARG A 122 -5.53 8.61 -8.61
CA ARG A 122 -5.45 9.40 -9.84
C ARG A 122 -4.09 10.10 -9.90
N PRO A 123 -3.15 9.60 -10.71
CA PRO A 123 -1.83 10.19 -10.85
C PRO A 123 -1.88 11.58 -11.51
N LYS A 124 -0.94 12.47 -11.13
CA LYS A 124 -0.66 13.72 -11.83
C LYS A 124 0.26 13.55 -13.03
N PHE A 125 0.97 12.42 -13.09
CA PHE A 125 1.86 12.09 -14.19
C PHE A 125 1.13 11.29 -15.27
N TRP A 126 1.64 11.37 -16.49
CA TRP A 126 1.05 10.68 -17.62
C TRP A 126 1.35 9.18 -17.59
N ILE A 127 0.33 8.37 -17.77
CA ILE A 127 0.44 6.92 -17.96
C ILE A 127 -0.06 6.60 -19.37
N PRO A 128 0.74 5.90 -20.22
CA PRO A 128 0.33 5.56 -21.58
C PRO A 128 -0.98 4.75 -21.59
N PRO A 129 -2.06 5.24 -22.24
CA PRO A 129 -3.39 4.62 -22.13
C PRO A 129 -3.47 3.21 -22.73
N ALA A 130 -2.66 2.93 -23.76
CA ALA A 130 -2.66 1.62 -24.41
C ALA A 130 -1.91 0.54 -23.62
N ILE A 131 -1.00 0.93 -22.72
CA ILE A 131 -0.07 0.04 -22.05
C ILE A 131 -0.27 0.06 -20.55
N GLY A 132 -0.70 1.21 -20.01
CA GLY A 132 -0.79 1.47 -18.58
C GLY A 132 -1.60 0.44 -17.79
N PRO A 133 -2.88 0.18 -18.12
CA PRO A 133 -3.71 -0.74 -17.36
C PRO A 133 -3.20 -2.19 -17.38
N TYR A 134 -2.72 -2.66 -18.52
CA TYR A 134 -2.24 -4.04 -18.67
C TYR A 134 -0.93 -4.27 -17.92
N LEU A 135 0.03 -3.37 -18.07
CA LEU A 135 1.35 -3.49 -17.42
C LEU A 135 1.26 -3.23 -15.92
N LEU A 136 0.43 -2.29 -15.50
CA LEU A 136 0.14 -2.04 -14.10
C LEU A 136 -0.45 -3.30 -13.45
N LYS A 137 -1.45 -3.92 -14.07
CA LYS A 137 -2.05 -5.17 -13.59
C LYS A 137 -1.02 -6.30 -13.48
N ARG A 138 -0.19 -6.49 -14.51
CA ARG A 138 0.85 -7.52 -14.52
C ARG A 138 1.91 -7.29 -13.43
N LYS A 139 2.34 -6.04 -13.26
CA LYS A 139 3.36 -5.66 -12.27
C LYS A 139 2.83 -5.76 -10.84
N LEU A 140 1.60 -5.31 -10.60
CA LEU A 140 0.94 -5.45 -9.31
C LEU A 140 0.74 -6.93 -8.93
N LYS A 141 0.37 -7.77 -9.88
CA LYS A 141 0.22 -9.21 -9.63
C LYS A 141 1.56 -9.88 -9.28
N LYS A 142 2.64 -9.55 -10.00
CA LYS A 142 3.99 -10.12 -9.74
C LYS A 142 4.57 -9.61 -8.43
N ASN A 143 4.53 -8.31 -8.19
CA ASN A 143 5.09 -7.71 -6.98
C ASN A 143 4.22 -8.04 -5.74
N GLY A 144 2.91 -8.20 -5.92
CA GLY A 144 1.98 -8.54 -4.86
C GLY A 144 2.28 -9.90 -4.22
N GLY A 145 2.54 -10.94 -5.02
CA GLY A 145 2.89 -12.27 -4.49
C GLY A 145 4.16 -12.25 -3.65
N GLN A 146 5.22 -11.58 -4.11
CA GLN A 146 6.47 -11.45 -3.36
C GLN A 146 6.31 -10.60 -2.09
N ALA A 147 5.45 -9.57 -2.14
CA ALA A 147 5.17 -8.74 -0.98
C ALA A 147 4.45 -9.54 0.11
N VAL A 148 3.48 -10.38 -0.26
CA VAL A 148 2.75 -11.26 0.66
C VAL A 148 3.70 -12.14 1.45
N ASP A 149 4.59 -12.88 0.78
CA ASP A 149 5.55 -13.77 1.44
C ASP A 149 6.45 -13.00 2.43
N ARG A 150 6.87 -11.80 2.06
CA ARG A 150 7.72 -10.96 2.91
C ARG A 150 6.98 -10.39 4.12
N ILE A 151 5.75 -9.94 3.93
CA ILE A 151 4.90 -9.44 5.02
C ILE A 151 4.66 -10.55 6.03
N GLU A 152 4.33 -11.76 5.57
CA GLU A 152 4.11 -12.92 6.44
C GLU A 152 5.35 -13.26 7.28
N LEU A 153 6.53 -13.29 6.66
CA LEU A 153 7.78 -13.52 7.38
C LEU A 153 8.08 -12.46 8.45
N ILE A 154 7.82 -11.19 8.15
CA ILE A 154 8.00 -10.10 9.10
C ILE A 154 6.98 -10.22 10.25
N ALA A 155 5.72 -10.50 9.92
CA ALA A 155 4.65 -10.65 10.91
C ALA A 155 4.93 -11.79 11.88
N GLN A 156 5.36 -12.95 11.37
CA GLN A 156 5.70 -14.12 12.18
C GLN A 156 6.93 -13.90 13.07
N ALA A 157 7.81 -12.96 12.71
CA ALA A 157 8.98 -12.59 13.51
C ALA A 157 8.66 -11.59 14.64
N ILE A 158 7.46 -11.01 14.66
CA ILE A 158 7.03 -10.11 15.75
C ILE A 158 6.56 -10.96 16.92
N ASP A 159 7.34 -10.94 18.01
CA ASP A 159 6.95 -11.55 19.28
C ASP A 159 6.02 -10.59 20.04
N HIS A 160 4.81 -11.03 20.29
CA HIS A 160 3.92 -10.39 21.24
C HIS A 160 4.14 -11.04 22.62
N GLU A 161 4.93 -10.38 23.49
CA GLU A 161 4.96 -10.67 24.91
C GLU A 161 3.68 -10.20 25.62
#